data_aaebb61ab97af66a278d1a6d3e8858bd
#
_entry.id   aaebb61ab97af66a278d1a6d3e8858bd
#
_cell.length_a   1.000
_cell.length_b   1.000
_cell.length_c   1.000
_cell.angle_alpha   90.00
_cell.angle_beta   90.00
_cell.angle_gamma   90.00
#
_symmetry.space_group_name_H-M   'P 1'
#
loop_
_entity.id
_entity.type
_entity.pdbx_description
1 polymer ?
#
loop_
_entity_poly.entity_id
_entity_poly.type
_entity_poly.pdbx_seq_one_letter_code
_entity_poly.pdbx_strand_id
1 'polypeptide(L)'
;MTEVEVLDTRPDARGGYKVDVSRGERIGRVSSEWFNRPADERYLSLSELMASVKGRAERSRTRTVESAAVRVEASRDNSERLDLVLPGSGGLVAPTHWSFGQLAALVGAPAAYLRQLPAPVAGINLQYGLTSHRAEQVKTLETDDGRVELCAVTGPDYGRIYDHELVAAVQRIAGNGTGDTRWKVPGVLDWSTGFYNPRVDITQDTTTLYASDRDVFLFLVDDLNPIEAGRLPDGSPDLYFRGFYCWNSEVGAKTLGMASFYLRAVCQNRNLWGVEDFEEITIRHSKYAASRFAHEAAPALTRFANSSPAPFINGIKAARAQIVARTDEDRTDFLRKRGFGKAETAKIIEAVLVEE
;
A
#
# COMPACT_ATOMS: atom_id res chain seq x y z
N MET A 1 4.34 -48.18 -19.19
CA MET A 1 5.07 -47.14 -18.43
C MET A 1 4.99 -45.87 -19.27
N THR A 2 4.05 -44.99 -18.98
CA THR A 2 3.89 -43.73 -19.65
C THR A 2 4.96 -42.76 -19.02
N GLU A 3 5.89 -42.29 -19.83
CA GLU A 3 6.83 -41.25 -19.44
C GLU A 3 6.01 -40.04 -18.98
N VAL A 4 6.14 -39.71 -17.71
CA VAL A 4 5.62 -38.45 -17.17
C VAL A 4 6.53 -37.37 -17.74
N GLU A 5 6.02 -36.66 -18.73
CA GLU A 5 6.69 -35.47 -19.28
C GLU A 5 6.88 -34.47 -18.15
N VAL A 6 8.13 -34.30 -17.71
CA VAL A 6 8.49 -33.29 -16.69
C VAL A 6 8.27 -31.93 -17.34
N LEU A 7 7.15 -31.30 -17.05
CA LEU A 7 6.88 -29.93 -17.48
C LEU A 7 7.98 -29.01 -16.96
N ASP A 8 8.67 -28.39 -17.90
CA ASP A 8 9.78 -27.50 -17.67
C ASP A 8 9.29 -26.24 -16.95
N THR A 9 9.71 -26.02 -15.71
CA THR A 9 9.40 -24.83 -14.93
C THR A 9 10.14 -23.58 -15.40
N ARG A 10 11.00 -23.70 -16.42
CA ARG A 10 11.64 -22.53 -17.04
C ARG A 10 10.60 -21.68 -17.77
N PRO A 11 10.81 -20.33 -17.82
CA PRO A 11 9.97 -19.47 -18.65
C PRO A 11 9.87 -20.07 -20.05
N ASP A 12 8.67 -20.06 -20.64
CA ASP A 12 8.52 -20.46 -22.04
C ASP A 12 9.35 -19.58 -22.98
N ALA A 13 9.30 -19.85 -24.30
CA ALA A 13 10.01 -19.04 -25.29
C ALA A 13 9.63 -17.53 -25.25
N ARG A 14 8.53 -17.17 -24.59
CA ARG A 14 8.08 -15.79 -24.34
C ARG A 14 8.57 -15.24 -23.00
N GLY A 15 9.30 -16.04 -22.20
CA GLY A 15 9.88 -15.63 -20.93
C GLY A 15 8.93 -15.51 -19.76
N GLY A 16 7.77 -16.18 -19.82
CA GLY A 16 6.75 -16.13 -18.78
C GLY A 16 6.28 -17.48 -18.26
N TYR A 17 5.23 -17.50 -17.45
CA TYR A 17 4.73 -18.66 -16.73
C TYR A 17 3.23 -18.84 -16.95
N LYS A 18 2.77 -20.09 -17.06
CA LYS A 18 1.35 -20.41 -16.91
C LYS A 18 1.02 -20.46 -15.41
N VAL A 19 -0.02 -19.76 -14.98
CA VAL A 19 -0.42 -19.69 -13.57
C VAL A 19 -1.91 -19.98 -13.40
N ASP A 20 -2.24 -20.66 -12.30
CA ASP A 20 -3.63 -20.91 -11.91
C ASP A 20 -4.11 -19.81 -10.96
N VAL A 21 -5.09 -19.00 -11.41
CA VAL A 21 -5.70 -17.92 -10.64
C VAL A 21 -7.08 -18.28 -10.09
N SER A 22 -7.52 -19.52 -10.25
CA SER A 22 -8.81 -20.01 -9.77
C SER A 22 -8.83 -20.22 -8.26
N ARG A 23 -7.67 -20.32 -7.63
CA ARG A 23 -7.47 -20.59 -6.19
C ARG A 23 -6.86 -19.39 -5.46
N GLY A 24 -7.13 -19.29 -4.15
CA GLY A 24 -6.61 -18.26 -3.26
C GLY A 24 -7.49 -17.00 -3.20
N GLU A 25 -7.19 -16.14 -2.25
CA GLU A 25 -7.94 -14.91 -2.01
C GLU A 25 -7.49 -13.75 -2.91
N ARG A 26 -8.43 -12.85 -3.21
CA ARG A 26 -8.15 -11.59 -3.90
C ARG A 26 -8.05 -10.46 -2.87
N ILE A 27 -6.96 -9.70 -2.88
CA ILE A 27 -6.84 -8.50 -2.07
C ILE A 27 -7.28 -7.27 -2.86
N GLY A 28 -8.58 -6.97 -2.82
CA GLY A 28 -9.15 -5.80 -3.52
C GLY A 28 -8.73 -4.45 -2.93
N ARG A 29 -8.39 -4.38 -1.64
CA ARG A 29 -7.97 -3.12 -1.00
C ARG A 29 -6.67 -2.55 -1.59
N VAL A 30 -5.76 -3.41 -2.06
CA VAL A 30 -4.52 -2.97 -2.70
C VAL A 30 -4.79 -2.29 -4.03
N SER A 31 -5.74 -2.79 -4.82
CA SER A 31 -6.08 -2.17 -6.10
C SER A 31 -6.64 -0.75 -5.97
N SER A 32 -7.31 -0.42 -4.85
CA SER A 32 -7.80 0.94 -4.60
C SER A 32 -6.68 1.97 -4.42
N GLU A 33 -5.48 1.53 -4.03
CA GLU A 33 -4.34 2.42 -3.79
C GLU A 33 -3.76 3.02 -5.08
N TRP A 34 -3.96 2.36 -6.20
CA TRP A 34 -3.38 2.79 -7.48
C TRP A 34 -4.40 3.02 -8.60
N PHE A 35 -5.66 2.61 -8.42
CA PHE A 35 -6.66 2.61 -9.48
C PHE A 35 -6.88 3.99 -10.13
N ASN A 36 -6.83 5.07 -9.36
CA ASN A 36 -7.11 6.43 -9.81
C ASN A 36 -5.90 7.38 -9.65
N ARG A 37 -4.67 6.86 -9.63
CA ARG A 37 -3.48 7.70 -9.52
C ARG A 37 -3.25 8.45 -10.83
N PRO A 38 -3.14 9.79 -10.82
CA PRO A 38 -2.76 10.55 -12.00
C PRO A 38 -1.31 10.26 -12.44
N ALA A 39 -0.95 10.65 -13.64
CA ALA A 39 0.34 10.30 -14.23
C ALA A 39 1.55 10.89 -13.47
N ASP A 40 1.39 12.09 -12.91
CA ASP A 40 2.40 12.79 -12.13
C ASP A 40 2.68 12.19 -10.75
N GLU A 41 1.83 11.28 -10.29
CA GLU A 41 2.04 10.49 -9.07
C GLU A 41 2.70 9.12 -9.32
N ARG A 42 3.05 8.78 -10.57
CA ARG A 42 3.54 7.47 -11.00
C ARG A 42 5.02 7.52 -11.35
N TYR A 43 5.81 6.64 -10.77
CA TYR A 43 7.27 6.59 -10.93
C TYR A 43 7.70 5.28 -11.58
N LEU A 44 8.73 5.32 -12.42
CA LEU A 44 9.21 4.15 -13.16
C LEU A 44 10.34 3.41 -12.42
N SER A 45 10.91 4.04 -11.39
CA SER A 45 11.95 3.44 -10.55
C SER A 45 11.88 3.97 -9.12
N LEU A 46 12.46 3.21 -8.18
CA LEU A 46 12.63 3.67 -6.80
C LEU A 46 13.59 4.88 -6.70
N SER A 47 14.52 5.04 -7.65
CA SER A 47 15.39 6.22 -7.68
C SER A 47 14.65 7.49 -8.05
N GLU A 48 13.74 7.43 -9.03
CA GLU A 48 12.86 8.56 -9.37
C GLU A 48 11.92 8.90 -8.22
N LEU A 49 11.28 7.87 -7.64
CA LEU A 49 10.43 8.03 -6.46
C LEU A 49 11.19 8.66 -5.29
N MET A 50 12.41 8.16 -5.00
CA MET A 50 13.28 8.71 -3.95
C MET A 50 13.62 10.17 -4.20
N ALA A 51 14.00 10.53 -5.42
CA ALA A 51 14.34 11.92 -5.77
C ALA A 51 13.15 12.86 -5.52
N SER A 52 11.94 12.44 -5.87
CA SER A 52 10.72 13.20 -5.65
C SER A 52 10.42 13.40 -4.15
N VAL A 53 10.31 12.31 -3.37
CA VAL A 53 9.93 12.39 -1.95
C VAL A 53 11.03 13.04 -1.10
N LYS A 54 12.31 12.83 -1.43
CA LYS A 54 13.42 13.47 -0.76
C LYS A 54 13.48 14.97 -1.06
N GLY A 55 13.32 15.36 -2.33
CA GLY A 55 13.26 16.76 -2.72
C GLY A 55 12.10 17.51 -2.03
N ARG A 56 10.93 16.86 -1.86
CA ARG A 56 9.83 17.41 -1.07
C ARG A 56 10.21 17.59 0.41
N ALA A 57 10.82 16.57 1.01
CA ALA A 57 11.23 16.64 2.41
C ALA A 57 12.30 17.74 2.66
N GLU A 58 13.23 17.93 1.74
CA GLU A 58 14.28 18.98 1.82
C GLU A 58 13.69 20.40 1.78
N ARG A 59 12.58 20.59 1.07
CA ARG A 59 11.84 21.87 1.03
C ARG A 59 10.80 22.02 2.13
N SER A 60 10.61 20.97 2.93
CA SER A 60 9.60 20.95 4.01
C SER A 60 10.17 21.36 5.35
N ARG A 61 9.33 21.99 6.15
CA ARG A 61 9.64 22.40 7.53
C ARG A 61 8.55 21.96 8.48
N THR A 62 8.93 21.37 9.60
CA THR A 62 8.01 21.05 10.70
C THR A 62 8.15 22.06 11.80
N ARG A 63 7.02 22.56 12.31
CA ARG A 63 6.96 23.47 13.46
C ARG A 63 5.95 22.96 14.48
N THR A 64 6.16 23.31 15.74
CA THR A 64 5.12 23.20 16.78
C THR A 64 4.71 24.60 17.15
N VAL A 65 3.44 24.90 17.03
CA VAL A 65 2.89 26.24 17.29
C VAL A 65 1.66 26.14 18.20
N GLU A 66 1.43 27.20 19.01
CA GLU A 66 0.19 27.33 19.76
C GLU A 66 -0.99 27.55 18.79
N SER A 67 -2.07 26.78 18.91
CA SER A 67 -3.23 26.94 18.03
C SER A 67 -3.83 28.34 18.06
N ALA A 68 -3.87 28.97 19.22
CA ALA A 68 -4.34 30.34 19.42
C ALA A 68 -3.44 31.41 18.77
N ALA A 69 -2.19 31.09 18.47
CA ALA A 69 -1.27 32.01 17.79
C ALA A 69 -1.36 31.93 16.24
N VAL A 70 -2.07 30.99 15.72
CA VAL A 70 -2.35 30.88 14.27
C VAL A 70 -3.41 31.90 13.90
N ARG A 71 -3.14 32.73 12.91
CA ARG A 71 -4.11 33.68 12.34
C ARG A 71 -4.57 33.23 10.98
N VAL A 72 -5.87 33.39 10.72
CA VAL A 72 -6.52 33.03 9.45
C VAL A 72 -6.97 34.31 8.78
N GLU A 73 -6.52 34.53 7.56
CA GLU A 73 -6.86 35.71 6.76
C GLU A 73 -7.43 35.28 5.41
N ALA A 74 -8.31 36.10 4.82
CA ALA A 74 -8.65 35.92 3.41
C ALA A 74 -7.41 36.24 2.58
N SER A 75 -7.13 35.42 1.56
CA SER A 75 -5.98 35.64 0.69
C SER A 75 -6.14 36.96 -0.06
N ARG A 76 -5.05 37.69 -0.18
CA ARG A 76 -5.02 38.97 -0.91
C ARG A 76 -5.07 38.78 -2.42
N ASP A 77 -4.53 37.64 -2.89
CA ASP A 77 -4.42 37.32 -4.30
C ASP A 77 -5.67 36.60 -4.84
N ASN A 78 -6.45 36.00 -3.95
CA ASN A 78 -7.67 35.28 -4.30
C ASN A 78 -8.68 35.30 -3.16
N SER A 79 -9.74 36.08 -3.32
CA SER A 79 -10.80 36.27 -2.33
C SER A 79 -11.59 35.00 -1.97
N GLU A 80 -11.42 33.93 -2.72
CA GLU A 80 -12.03 32.61 -2.45
C GLU A 80 -11.11 31.70 -1.65
N ARG A 81 -9.88 32.14 -1.35
CA ARG A 81 -8.87 31.35 -0.62
C ARG A 81 -8.55 31.99 0.73
N LEU A 82 -8.07 31.13 1.61
CA LEU A 82 -7.53 31.51 2.91
C LEU A 82 -6.02 31.39 2.90
N ASP A 83 -5.37 32.31 3.57
CA ASP A 83 -3.97 32.22 3.96
C ASP A 83 -3.86 32.21 5.50
N LEU A 84 -2.78 31.64 6.00
CA LEU A 84 -2.48 31.56 7.41
C LEU A 84 -1.22 32.35 7.73
N VAL A 85 -1.20 32.98 8.89
CA VAL A 85 0.02 33.49 9.50
C VAL A 85 0.39 32.55 10.63
N LEU A 86 1.48 31.83 10.44
CA LEU A 86 2.03 30.93 11.45
C LEU A 86 3.20 31.59 12.18
N PRO A 87 3.33 31.43 13.49
CA PRO A 87 4.48 31.92 14.23
C PRO A 87 5.79 31.43 13.61
N GLY A 88 6.67 32.37 13.22
CA GLY A 88 7.98 32.05 12.65
C GLY A 88 7.99 31.56 11.20
N SER A 89 6.88 31.63 10.45
CA SER A 89 6.85 31.25 9.01
C SER A 89 7.50 32.32 8.12
N GLY A 90 7.61 33.55 8.58
CA GLY A 90 8.17 34.67 7.80
C GLY A 90 7.24 35.22 6.73
N GLY A 91 6.04 34.66 6.55
CA GLY A 91 5.07 35.10 5.55
C GLY A 91 3.74 34.36 5.64
N LEU A 92 2.92 34.57 4.61
CA LEU A 92 1.63 33.89 4.48
C LEU A 92 1.84 32.44 4.02
N VAL A 93 1.04 31.53 4.57
CA VAL A 93 1.08 30.10 4.30
C VAL A 93 -0.30 29.65 3.79
N ALA A 94 -0.34 29.10 2.59
CA ALA A 94 -1.58 28.63 1.99
C ALA A 94 -1.93 27.21 2.44
N PRO A 95 -3.10 26.94 3.03
CA PRO A 95 -3.48 25.58 3.35
C PRO A 95 -3.79 24.78 2.08
N THR A 96 -3.26 23.55 2.02
CA THR A 96 -3.70 22.57 1.03
C THR A 96 -5.14 22.12 1.31
N HIS A 97 -5.77 21.45 0.36
CA HIS A 97 -7.09 20.86 0.60
C HIS A 97 -7.11 19.91 1.81
N TRP A 98 -6.02 19.15 1.99
CA TRP A 98 -5.89 18.21 3.09
C TRP A 98 -5.74 18.93 4.44
N SER A 99 -4.77 19.82 4.57
CA SER A 99 -4.52 20.55 5.82
C SER A 99 -5.68 21.47 6.23
N PHE A 100 -6.41 22.05 5.25
CA PHE A 100 -7.66 22.75 5.54
C PHE A 100 -8.68 21.83 6.24
N GLY A 101 -8.81 20.58 5.76
CA GLY A 101 -9.65 19.58 6.42
C GLY A 101 -9.20 19.28 7.85
N GLN A 102 -7.89 19.22 8.08
CA GLN A 102 -7.32 18.99 9.40
C GLN A 102 -7.55 20.21 10.33
N LEU A 103 -7.39 21.44 9.82
CA LEU A 103 -7.71 22.66 10.57
C LEU A 103 -9.19 22.69 10.97
N ALA A 104 -10.09 22.39 10.04
CA ALA A 104 -11.52 22.32 10.31
C ALA A 104 -11.85 21.26 11.37
N ALA A 105 -11.26 20.08 11.27
CA ALA A 105 -11.42 19.03 12.26
C ALA A 105 -10.87 19.43 13.65
N LEU A 106 -9.73 20.12 13.68
CA LEU A 106 -9.13 20.62 14.91
C LEU A 106 -10.08 21.54 15.67
N VAL A 107 -10.80 22.41 14.98
CA VAL A 107 -11.76 23.35 15.58
C VAL A 107 -13.18 22.79 15.70
N GLY A 108 -13.38 21.52 15.36
CA GLY A 108 -14.69 20.86 15.43
C GLY A 108 -15.71 21.34 14.38
N ALA A 109 -15.23 21.97 13.28
CA ALA A 109 -16.09 22.50 12.22
C ALA A 109 -16.14 21.54 11.02
N PRO A 110 -17.31 21.38 10.34
CA PRO A 110 -17.45 20.56 9.14
C PRO A 110 -16.68 21.20 7.95
N ALA A 111 -15.59 20.58 7.51
CA ALA A 111 -14.75 21.10 6.42
C ALA A 111 -15.54 21.32 5.11
N ALA A 112 -16.48 20.40 4.78
CA ALA A 112 -17.32 20.53 3.59
C ALA A 112 -18.20 21.78 3.61
N TYR A 113 -18.73 22.15 4.76
CA TYR A 113 -19.51 23.38 4.95
C TYR A 113 -18.62 24.59 4.83
N LEU A 114 -17.46 24.62 5.52
CA LEU A 114 -16.55 25.77 5.49
C LEU A 114 -16.05 26.08 4.06
N ARG A 115 -15.89 25.05 3.21
CA ARG A 115 -15.48 25.23 1.80
C ARG A 115 -16.55 25.86 0.91
N GLN A 116 -17.80 25.87 1.33
CA GLN A 116 -18.90 26.51 0.61
C GLN A 116 -19.09 27.97 1.01
N LEU A 117 -18.46 28.40 2.10
CA LEU A 117 -18.54 29.76 2.58
C LEU A 117 -17.56 30.68 1.84
N PRO A 118 -17.88 31.98 1.67
CA PRO A 118 -16.88 32.98 1.30
C PRO A 118 -15.67 32.93 2.25
N ALA A 119 -14.46 33.09 1.71
CA ALA A 119 -13.23 32.95 2.49
C ALA A 119 -13.19 33.79 3.80
N PRO A 120 -13.66 35.06 3.81
CA PRO A 120 -13.70 35.82 5.07
C PRO A 120 -14.57 35.16 6.15
N VAL A 121 -15.72 34.58 5.77
CA VAL A 121 -16.65 33.93 6.71
C VAL A 121 -16.06 32.60 7.21
N ALA A 122 -15.48 31.81 6.32
CA ALA A 122 -14.76 30.60 6.71
C ALA A 122 -13.57 30.91 7.62
N GLY A 123 -12.82 31.99 7.32
CA GLY A 123 -11.71 32.47 8.12
C GLY A 123 -12.11 32.85 9.55
N ILE A 124 -13.21 33.61 9.71
CA ILE A 124 -13.75 33.97 11.03
C ILE A 124 -14.11 32.71 11.83
N ASN A 125 -14.77 31.73 11.22
CA ASN A 125 -15.13 30.47 11.87
C ASN A 125 -13.89 29.69 12.35
N LEU A 126 -12.89 29.54 11.49
CA LEU A 126 -11.64 28.87 11.82
C LEU A 126 -10.89 29.62 12.92
N GLN A 127 -10.78 30.96 12.81
CA GLN A 127 -10.11 31.79 13.80
C GLN A 127 -10.76 31.69 15.18
N TYR A 128 -12.09 31.77 15.22
CA TYR A 128 -12.84 31.58 16.47
C TYR A 128 -12.55 30.22 17.10
N GLY A 129 -12.59 29.17 16.30
CA GLY A 129 -12.29 27.81 16.77
C GLY A 129 -10.87 27.65 17.27
N LEU A 130 -9.87 28.17 16.56
CA LEU A 130 -8.46 28.10 16.94
C LEU A 130 -8.17 28.82 18.27
N THR A 131 -8.85 29.93 18.55
CA THR A 131 -8.69 30.67 19.84
C THR A 131 -9.50 30.09 20.98
N SER A 132 -10.59 29.40 20.67
CA SER A 132 -11.53 28.85 21.67
C SER A 132 -11.30 27.35 21.95
N HIS A 133 -10.51 26.67 21.13
CA HIS A 133 -10.32 25.23 21.19
C HIS A 133 -9.32 24.82 22.27
N ARG A 134 -9.52 23.62 22.83
CA ARG A 134 -8.66 23.05 23.89
C ARG A 134 -7.28 22.57 23.40
N ALA A 135 -7.03 22.51 22.11
CA ALA A 135 -5.73 22.11 21.59
C ALA A 135 -4.72 23.26 21.82
N GLU A 136 -3.85 23.07 22.79
CA GLU A 136 -2.84 24.07 23.15
C GLU A 136 -1.76 24.18 22.07
N GLN A 137 -1.35 23.05 21.48
CA GLN A 137 -0.30 22.99 20.47
C GLN A 137 -0.70 22.11 19.27
N VAL A 138 -0.21 22.51 18.10
CA VAL A 138 -0.30 21.74 16.85
C VAL A 138 1.05 21.65 16.18
N LYS A 139 1.28 20.56 15.48
CA LYS A 139 2.47 20.33 14.67
C LYS A 139 2.14 20.53 13.21
N THR A 140 2.77 21.52 12.57
CA THR A 140 2.60 21.82 11.14
C THR A 140 3.64 21.11 10.28
N LEU A 141 3.34 20.91 9.01
CA LEU A 141 4.28 20.61 7.94
C LEU A 141 4.05 21.66 6.85
N GLU A 142 5.09 22.41 6.53
CA GLU A 142 5.08 23.45 5.51
C GLU A 142 6.06 23.06 4.41
N THR A 143 5.72 23.29 3.14
CA THR A 143 6.59 23.08 1.98
C THR A 143 6.71 24.36 1.18
N ASP A 144 7.91 24.71 0.74
CA ASP A 144 8.21 25.91 -0.04
C ASP A 144 8.64 25.54 -1.47
N ASP A 145 7.72 25.71 -2.41
CA ASP A 145 7.92 25.56 -3.86
C ASP A 145 7.76 26.91 -4.58
N GLY A 146 8.21 28.02 -3.93
CA GLY A 146 8.01 29.38 -4.40
C GLY A 146 6.79 30.06 -3.77
N ARG A 147 5.86 29.29 -3.25
CA ARG A 147 4.81 29.68 -2.32
C ARG A 147 4.81 28.72 -1.15
N VAL A 148 4.77 29.23 0.05
CA VAL A 148 4.73 28.37 1.25
C VAL A 148 3.33 27.77 1.38
N GLU A 149 3.26 26.46 1.36
CA GLU A 149 2.02 25.70 1.56
C GLU A 149 2.02 24.97 2.90
N LEU A 150 0.89 24.99 3.58
CA LEU A 150 0.65 24.17 4.76
C LEU A 150 0.14 22.80 4.30
N CYS A 151 1.00 21.78 4.35
CA CYS A 151 0.68 20.43 3.93
C CYS A 151 -0.06 19.65 4.99
N ALA A 152 0.25 19.89 6.29
CA ALA A 152 -0.40 19.19 7.40
C ALA A 152 -0.51 20.04 8.66
N VAL A 153 -1.58 19.75 9.44
CA VAL A 153 -1.79 20.16 10.83
C VAL A 153 -2.15 18.93 11.65
N THR A 154 -1.26 18.54 12.53
CA THR A 154 -1.41 17.31 13.33
C THR A 154 -1.27 17.61 14.81
N GLY A 155 -1.65 16.68 15.68
CA GLY A 155 -1.44 16.81 17.11
C GLY A 155 0.06 16.90 17.48
N PRO A 156 0.40 17.44 18.66
CA PRO A 156 1.80 17.64 19.07
C PRO A 156 2.59 16.33 19.18
N ASP A 157 1.92 15.25 19.51
CA ASP A 157 2.51 13.90 19.62
C ASP A 157 2.61 13.14 18.28
N TYR A 158 2.30 13.80 17.16
CA TYR A 158 2.43 13.16 15.86
C TYR A 158 3.91 12.93 15.54
N GLY A 159 4.32 11.67 15.53
CA GLY A 159 5.65 11.23 15.11
C GLY A 159 5.67 11.02 13.61
N ARG A 160 6.20 12.00 12.88
CA ARG A 160 6.31 11.94 11.43
C ARG A 160 7.39 10.96 11.04
N ILE A 161 7.05 10.06 10.13
CA ILE A 161 8.00 9.25 9.36
C ILE A 161 7.96 9.83 7.96
N TYR A 162 9.09 10.26 7.43
CA TYR A 162 9.14 10.82 6.11
C TYR A 162 9.09 9.72 5.05
N ASP A 163 8.44 10.01 3.92
CA ASP A 163 8.28 9.03 2.83
C ASP A 163 9.63 8.56 2.29
N HIS A 164 10.63 9.43 2.22
CA HIS A 164 11.99 9.06 1.81
C HIS A 164 12.66 8.05 2.75
N GLU A 165 12.32 8.01 4.03
CA GLU A 165 12.84 7.01 4.98
C GLU A 165 12.32 5.61 4.65
N LEU A 166 11.01 5.52 4.31
CA LEU A 166 10.41 4.26 3.85
C LEU A 166 11.01 3.82 2.51
N VAL A 167 11.08 4.72 1.53
CA VAL A 167 11.66 4.41 0.21
C VAL A 167 13.12 3.98 0.34
N ALA A 168 13.92 4.63 1.19
CA ALA A 168 15.29 4.23 1.49
C ALA A 168 15.39 2.81 2.08
N ALA A 169 14.46 2.44 2.97
CA ALA A 169 14.42 1.09 3.52
C ALA A 169 14.13 0.05 2.44
N VAL A 170 13.23 0.36 1.51
CA VAL A 170 12.91 -0.52 0.38
C VAL A 170 14.04 -0.59 -0.63
N GLN A 171 14.69 0.53 -0.96
CA GLN A 171 15.83 0.53 -1.88
C GLN A 171 17.01 -0.34 -1.42
N ARG A 172 17.25 -0.45 -0.11
CA ARG A 172 18.31 -1.32 0.43
C ARG A 172 18.13 -2.80 0.06
N ILE A 173 16.90 -3.24 -0.19
CA ILE A 173 16.60 -4.63 -0.56
C ILE A 173 16.24 -4.80 -2.03
N ALA A 174 15.66 -3.77 -2.63
CA ALA A 174 15.07 -3.84 -3.98
C ALA A 174 15.87 -3.05 -5.05
N GLY A 175 16.94 -2.34 -4.67
CA GLY A 175 17.68 -1.51 -5.63
C GLY A 175 16.75 -0.46 -6.25
N ASN A 176 16.65 -0.44 -7.56
CA ASN A 176 15.75 0.44 -8.30
C ASN A 176 14.32 -0.12 -8.46
N GLY A 177 14.09 -1.37 -8.09
CA GLY A 177 12.78 -2.01 -8.32
C GLY A 177 12.52 -2.33 -9.79
N THR A 178 13.56 -2.33 -10.62
CA THR A 178 13.48 -2.53 -12.08
C THR A 178 14.02 -3.90 -12.53
N GLY A 179 14.38 -4.77 -11.57
CA GLY A 179 14.96 -6.08 -11.84
C GLY A 179 16.48 -6.13 -11.68
N ASP A 180 17.12 -5.09 -11.15
CA ASP A 180 18.51 -5.04 -10.72
C ASP A 180 18.76 -5.88 -9.44
N THR A 181 17.70 -6.19 -8.72
CA THR A 181 17.65 -7.24 -7.69
C THR A 181 16.51 -8.20 -8.02
N ARG A 182 16.25 -9.17 -7.14
CA ARG A 182 15.06 -10.04 -7.28
C ARG A 182 13.72 -9.30 -7.15
N TRP A 183 13.70 -8.17 -6.44
CA TRP A 183 12.50 -7.39 -6.16
C TRP A 183 12.27 -6.31 -7.21
N LYS A 184 11.14 -6.38 -7.89
CA LYS A 184 10.84 -5.46 -8.99
C LYS A 184 9.34 -5.14 -9.05
N VAL A 185 8.99 -4.12 -9.82
CA VAL A 185 7.62 -3.87 -10.26
C VAL A 185 7.09 -5.16 -10.92
N PRO A 186 5.89 -5.65 -10.53
CA PRO A 186 5.36 -6.91 -11.03
C PRO A 186 5.13 -6.92 -12.54
N GLY A 187 5.24 -8.10 -13.11
CA GLY A 187 4.74 -8.39 -14.45
C GLY A 187 3.22 -8.33 -14.54
N VAL A 188 2.67 -8.87 -15.62
CA VAL A 188 1.24 -8.79 -15.92
C VAL A 188 0.70 -10.15 -16.35
N LEU A 189 -0.48 -10.53 -15.85
CA LEU A 189 -1.26 -11.67 -16.26
C LEU A 189 -2.10 -11.35 -17.48
N ASP A 190 -1.96 -12.15 -18.55
CA ASP A 190 -2.91 -12.22 -19.65
C ASP A 190 -4.04 -13.19 -19.27
N TRP A 191 -5.23 -12.66 -19.07
CA TRP A 191 -6.40 -13.41 -18.68
C TRP A 191 -6.91 -14.38 -19.76
N SER A 192 -6.65 -14.08 -21.02
CA SER A 192 -7.13 -14.91 -22.15
C SER A 192 -6.38 -16.23 -22.25
N THR A 193 -5.13 -16.23 -21.81
CA THR A 193 -4.23 -17.39 -21.92
C THR A 193 -3.84 -17.99 -20.57
N GLY A 194 -4.09 -17.29 -19.47
CA GLY A 194 -3.57 -17.64 -18.14
C GLY A 194 -2.06 -17.49 -18.03
N PHE A 195 -1.45 -16.71 -18.93
CA PHE A 195 0.00 -16.55 -19.02
C PHE A 195 0.46 -15.30 -18.27
N TYR A 196 1.38 -15.47 -17.32
CA TYR A 196 2.00 -14.38 -16.58
C TYR A 196 3.36 -14.02 -17.19
N ASN A 197 3.51 -12.77 -17.63
CA ASN A 197 4.78 -12.25 -18.14
C ASN A 197 5.48 -11.39 -17.07
N PRO A 198 6.57 -11.86 -16.44
CA PRO A 198 7.33 -11.10 -15.46
C PRO A 198 8.19 -10.00 -16.07
N ARG A 199 8.41 -10.00 -17.37
CA ARG A 199 9.35 -9.10 -18.11
C ARG A 199 8.62 -8.02 -18.91
N VAL A 200 7.50 -7.53 -18.37
CA VAL A 200 6.79 -6.40 -18.97
C VAL A 200 7.57 -5.12 -18.70
N ASP A 201 7.64 -4.23 -19.69
CA ASP A 201 8.23 -2.92 -19.55
C ASP A 201 7.53 -2.11 -18.46
N ILE A 202 8.32 -1.44 -17.62
CA ILE A 202 7.80 -0.53 -16.61
C ILE A 202 7.44 0.78 -17.29
N THR A 203 6.14 1.05 -17.36
CA THR A 203 5.56 2.27 -17.90
C THR A 203 4.69 2.93 -16.83
N GLN A 204 4.15 4.10 -17.10
CA GLN A 204 3.19 4.73 -16.20
C GLN A 204 1.92 3.87 -15.97
N ASP A 205 1.56 3.01 -16.91
CA ASP A 205 0.42 2.11 -16.78
C ASP A 205 0.76 0.81 -16.05
N THR A 206 2.02 0.37 -16.13
CA THR A 206 2.47 -0.89 -15.52
C THR A 206 3.17 -0.71 -14.19
N THR A 207 3.59 0.50 -13.81
CA THR A 207 4.26 0.76 -12.53
C THR A 207 3.35 0.50 -11.33
N THR A 208 3.96 0.24 -10.18
CA THR A 208 3.35 0.09 -8.87
C THR A 208 4.06 0.95 -7.81
N LEU A 209 4.73 2.00 -8.27
CA LEU A 209 5.45 2.96 -7.44
C LEU A 209 4.75 4.31 -7.52
N TYR A 210 4.17 4.76 -6.42
CA TYR A 210 3.35 5.97 -6.38
C TYR A 210 3.74 6.88 -5.23
N ALA A 211 3.71 8.19 -5.46
CA ALA A 211 3.73 9.21 -4.42
C ALA A 211 2.84 10.39 -4.81
N SER A 212 2.09 10.90 -3.86
CA SER A 212 1.26 12.11 -3.96
C SER A 212 1.69 13.14 -2.90
N ASP A 213 0.96 14.25 -2.85
CA ASP A 213 1.06 15.22 -1.76
C ASP A 213 0.60 14.65 -0.40
N ARG A 214 -0.04 13.49 -0.38
CA ARG A 214 -0.65 12.88 0.80
C ARG A 214 -0.04 11.58 1.26
N ASP A 215 0.50 10.78 0.35
CA ASP A 215 0.98 9.45 0.68
C ASP A 215 2.01 8.94 -0.33
N VAL A 216 2.74 7.92 0.07
CA VAL A 216 3.50 7.03 -0.78
C VAL A 216 2.91 5.63 -0.71
N PHE A 217 2.87 4.94 -1.84
CA PHE A 217 2.53 3.53 -1.94
C PHE A 217 3.47 2.86 -2.95
N LEU A 218 4.01 1.70 -2.57
CA LEU A 218 4.86 0.91 -3.46
C LEU A 218 4.58 -0.58 -3.26
N PHE A 219 4.57 -1.30 -4.38
CA PHE A 219 4.38 -2.74 -4.40
C PHE A 219 5.43 -3.40 -5.29
N LEU A 220 6.14 -4.39 -4.78
CA LEU A 220 7.20 -5.13 -5.46
C LEU A 220 7.02 -6.64 -5.29
N VAL A 221 7.51 -7.38 -6.27
CA VAL A 221 7.47 -8.85 -6.30
C VAL A 221 8.81 -9.44 -6.71
N ASP A 222 9.02 -10.69 -6.32
CA ASP A 222 10.08 -11.58 -6.83
C ASP A 222 9.42 -12.58 -7.80
N ASP A 223 9.06 -12.10 -9.00
CA ASP A 223 8.37 -12.89 -10.03
C ASP A 223 9.32 -13.49 -11.09
N LEU A 224 10.62 -13.18 -10.98
CA LEU A 224 11.65 -13.82 -11.78
C LEU A 224 12.14 -15.15 -11.18
N ASN A 225 11.83 -15.43 -9.91
CA ASN A 225 12.17 -16.63 -9.19
C ASN A 225 10.93 -17.31 -8.63
N PRO A 226 10.11 -17.95 -9.48
CA PRO A 226 8.89 -18.62 -9.03
C PRO A 226 9.20 -19.74 -8.06
N ILE A 227 8.27 -19.94 -7.12
CA ILE A 227 8.33 -21.00 -6.11
C ILE A 227 7.35 -22.08 -6.50
N GLU A 228 7.83 -23.30 -6.76
CA GLU A 228 6.97 -24.46 -6.97
C GLU A 228 6.59 -25.06 -5.61
N ALA A 229 5.32 -24.92 -5.24
CA ALA A 229 4.76 -25.48 -4.01
C ALA A 229 4.16 -26.88 -4.18
N GLY A 230 4.24 -27.44 -5.38
CA GLY A 230 3.73 -28.74 -5.77
C GLY A 230 3.17 -28.75 -7.18
N ARG A 231 2.25 -29.69 -7.47
CA ARG A 231 1.59 -29.79 -8.78
C ARG A 231 0.10 -29.62 -8.64
N LEU A 232 -0.49 -29.08 -9.68
CA LEU A 232 -1.94 -28.98 -9.86
C LEU A 232 -2.51 -30.34 -10.35
N PRO A 233 -3.83 -30.57 -10.32
CA PRO A 233 -4.44 -31.80 -10.80
C PRO A 233 -4.12 -32.14 -12.27
N ASP A 234 -3.91 -31.12 -13.12
CA ASP A 234 -3.51 -31.25 -14.50
C ASP A 234 -2.01 -31.58 -14.69
N GLY A 235 -1.25 -31.74 -13.59
CA GLY A 235 0.17 -32.04 -13.60
C GLY A 235 1.07 -30.80 -13.76
N SER A 236 0.53 -29.63 -14.04
CA SER A 236 1.31 -28.38 -14.14
C SER A 236 1.86 -27.94 -12.77
N PRO A 237 2.98 -27.19 -12.74
CA PRO A 237 3.54 -26.72 -11.49
C PRO A 237 2.61 -25.69 -10.83
N ASP A 238 2.44 -25.81 -9.52
CA ASP A 238 1.73 -24.83 -8.70
C ASP A 238 2.69 -23.73 -8.27
N LEU A 239 2.70 -22.62 -9.02
CA LEU A 239 3.67 -21.55 -8.90
C LEU A 239 3.15 -20.41 -8.02
N TYR A 240 4.06 -19.91 -7.18
CA TYR A 240 3.87 -18.72 -6.35
C TYR A 240 5.02 -17.74 -6.51
N PHE A 241 4.73 -16.47 -6.32
CA PHE A 241 5.71 -15.39 -6.24
C PHE A 241 5.65 -14.76 -4.87
N ARG A 242 6.78 -14.30 -4.35
CA ARG A 242 6.80 -13.49 -3.14
C ARG A 242 6.49 -12.05 -3.49
N GLY A 243 5.72 -11.37 -2.67
CA GLY A 243 5.39 -9.97 -2.83
C GLY A 243 5.35 -9.24 -1.51
N PHE A 244 5.55 -7.93 -1.57
CA PHE A 244 5.27 -7.03 -0.47
C PHE A 244 4.80 -5.69 -1.00
N TYR A 245 4.03 -4.98 -0.19
CA TYR A 245 3.73 -3.57 -0.43
C TYR A 245 3.89 -2.76 0.84
N CYS A 246 4.20 -1.48 0.66
CA CYS A 246 4.40 -0.55 1.75
C CYS A 246 3.65 0.75 1.46
N TRP A 247 3.25 1.43 2.53
CA TRP A 247 2.61 2.74 2.44
C TRP A 247 2.99 3.61 3.63
N ASN A 248 2.93 4.92 3.43
CA ASN A 248 3.13 5.91 4.47
C ASN A 248 2.40 7.21 4.12
N SER A 249 2.26 8.09 5.10
CA SER A 249 1.78 9.45 4.90
C SER A 249 2.46 10.42 5.87
N GLU A 250 3.21 11.35 5.33
CA GLU A 250 3.82 12.43 6.11
C GLU A 250 2.80 13.41 6.68
N VAL A 251 1.63 13.50 6.05
CA VAL A 251 0.58 14.47 6.37
C VAL A 251 -0.54 13.90 7.25
N GLY A 252 -0.44 12.62 7.64
CA GLY A 252 -1.43 11.99 8.51
C GLY A 252 -2.68 11.47 7.78
N ALA A 253 -2.60 11.25 6.47
CA ALA A 253 -3.68 10.64 5.71
C ALA A 253 -3.79 9.12 5.94
N LYS A 254 -2.66 8.48 6.26
CA LYS A 254 -2.55 7.03 6.52
C LYS A 254 -1.56 6.78 7.65
N THR A 255 -1.62 5.59 8.24
CA THR A 255 -0.53 5.02 9.04
C THR A 255 0.63 4.65 8.15
N LEU A 256 1.83 4.45 8.70
CA LEU A 256 2.84 3.67 8.01
C LEU A 256 2.44 2.20 8.09
N GLY A 257 2.63 1.48 7.00
CA GLY A 257 2.43 0.05 7.00
C GLY A 257 3.23 -0.68 5.93
N MET A 258 3.34 -1.97 6.13
CA MET A 258 3.90 -2.92 5.17
C MET A 258 3.18 -4.25 5.29
N ALA A 259 3.03 -4.91 4.17
CA ALA A 259 2.50 -6.27 4.12
C ALA A 259 3.38 -7.13 3.22
N SER A 260 3.61 -8.35 3.64
CA SER A 260 4.32 -9.38 2.90
C SER A 260 3.43 -10.60 2.70
N PHE A 261 3.57 -11.28 1.58
CA PHE A 261 2.71 -12.38 1.20
C PHE A 261 3.29 -13.18 0.04
N TYR A 262 2.68 -14.32 -0.23
CA TYR A 262 2.86 -15.09 -1.45
C TYR A 262 1.64 -14.92 -2.34
N LEU A 263 1.83 -14.86 -3.66
CA LEU A 263 0.75 -14.66 -4.63
C LEU A 263 1.02 -15.46 -5.91
N ARG A 264 -0.05 -15.74 -6.65
CA ARG A 264 0.05 -16.46 -7.93
C ARG A 264 0.22 -15.53 -9.13
N ALA A 265 -0.42 -14.39 -9.13
CA ALA A 265 -0.33 -13.42 -10.23
C ALA A 265 -0.76 -12.01 -9.85
N VAL A 266 -0.30 -11.04 -10.65
CA VAL A 266 -0.80 -9.66 -10.68
C VAL A 266 -1.38 -9.40 -12.06
N CYS A 267 -2.64 -8.98 -12.14
CA CYS A 267 -3.25 -8.64 -13.42
C CYS A 267 -2.99 -7.18 -13.82
N GLN A 268 -3.30 -6.85 -15.08
CA GLN A 268 -3.14 -5.51 -15.63
C GLN A 268 -3.90 -4.44 -14.81
N ASN A 269 -5.05 -4.79 -14.25
CA ASN A 269 -5.83 -3.92 -13.36
C ASN A 269 -5.32 -3.91 -11.91
N ARG A 270 -4.09 -4.37 -11.66
CA ARG A 270 -3.42 -4.39 -10.35
C ARG A 270 -4.20 -5.12 -9.25
N ASN A 271 -4.91 -6.17 -9.60
CA ASN A 271 -5.45 -7.09 -8.62
C ASN A 271 -4.42 -8.19 -8.33
N LEU A 272 -4.25 -8.48 -7.04
CA LEU A 272 -3.45 -9.59 -6.57
C LEU A 272 -4.32 -10.84 -6.52
N TRP A 273 -3.84 -11.92 -7.11
CA TRP A 273 -4.56 -13.19 -7.17
C TRP A 273 -3.83 -14.31 -6.45
N GLY A 274 -4.58 -15.15 -5.77
CA GLY A 274 -4.05 -16.31 -5.07
C GLY A 274 -3.10 -15.91 -3.95
N VAL A 275 -3.48 -14.92 -3.13
CA VAL A 275 -2.66 -14.47 -2.00
C VAL A 275 -2.77 -15.45 -0.85
N GLU A 276 -1.63 -15.84 -0.31
CA GLU A 276 -1.49 -16.72 0.85
C GLU A 276 -0.39 -16.21 1.78
N ASP A 277 -0.39 -16.65 3.04
CA ASP A 277 0.60 -16.32 4.07
C ASP A 277 0.81 -14.80 4.20
N PHE A 278 -0.30 -14.10 4.43
CA PHE A 278 -0.33 -12.64 4.50
C PHE A 278 0.03 -12.14 5.90
N GLU A 279 1.11 -11.38 5.99
CA GLU A 279 1.54 -10.71 7.22
C GLU A 279 1.51 -9.20 7.03
N GLU A 280 0.97 -8.47 8.00
CA GLU A 280 0.90 -7.01 7.97
C GLU A 280 1.43 -6.40 9.27
N ILE A 281 2.26 -5.38 9.13
CA ILE A 281 2.72 -4.52 10.22
C ILE A 281 2.21 -3.12 9.96
N THR A 282 1.50 -2.56 10.95
CA THR A 282 0.97 -1.19 10.90
C THR A 282 1.50 -0.37 12.07
N ILE A 283 2.03 0.82 11.79
CA ILE A 283 2.54 1.76 12.79
C ILE A 283 1.73 3.05 12.74
N ARG A 284 1.01 3.34 13.83
CA ARG A 284 0.37 4.65 14.01
C ARG A 284 1.43 5.72 14.26
N HIS A 285 1.26 6.89 13.66
CA HIS A 285 2.14 8.04 13.82
C HIS A 285 2.03 8.68 15.23
N SER A 286 2.45 7.93 16.25
CA SER A 286 2.65 8.44 17.62
C SER A 286 4.07 8.98 17.79
N LYS A 287 4.37 9.62 18.90
CA LYS A 287 5.73 10.12 19.20
C LYS A 287 6.85 9.08 19.08
N TYR A 288 6.52 7.80 19.13
CA TYR A 288 7.47 6.69 19.00
C TYR A 288 7.52 6.08 17.59
N ALA A 289 6.78 6.64 16.62
CA ALA A 289 6.61 6.02 15.31
C ALA A 289 7.94 5.81 14.57
N ALA A 290 8.82 6.80 14.53
CA ALA A 290 10.13 6.69 13.88
C ALA A 290 11.00 5.58 14.51
N SER A 291 11.00 5.48 15.85
CA SER A 291 11.71 4.40 16.56
C SER A 291 11.13 3.02 16.22
N ARG A 292 9.80 2.89 16.21
CA ARG A 292 9.14 1.63 15.83
C ARG A 292 9.40 1.26 14.38
N PHE A 293 9.40 2.24 13.47
CA PHE A 293 9.77 1.99 12.09
C PHE A 293 11.19 1.42 11.98
N ALA A 294 12.17 2.06 12.63
CA ALA A 294 13.56 1.64 12.57
C ALA A 294 13.83 0.27 13.20
N HIS A 295 13.12 -0.07 14.30
CA HIS A 295 13.41 -1.29 15.09
C HIS A 295 12.44 -2.44 14.83
N GLU A 296 11.24 -2.19 14.33
CA GLU A 296 10.22 -3.22 14.08
C GLU A 296 10.01 -3.45 12.57
N ALA A 297 9.55 -2.41 11.85
CA ALA A 297 9.05 -2.56 10.50
C ALA A 297 10.16 -2.75 9.45
N ALA A 298 11.17 -1.89 9.40
CA ALA A 298 12.24 -2.01 8.42
C ALA A 298 13.08 -3.30 8.59
N PRO A 299 13.41 -3.76 9.83
CA PRO A 299 14.02 -5.07 10.01
C PRO A 299 13.11 -6.23 9.62
N ALA A 300 11.79 -6.15 9.86
CA ALA A 300 10.84 -7.20 9.46
C ALA A 300 10.81 -7.35 7.94
N LEU A 301 10.74 -6.25 7.20
CA LEU A 301 10.81 -6.25 5.75
C LEU A 301 12.13 -6.88 5.23
N THR A 302 13.25 -6.50 5.84
CA THR A 302 14.56 -7.07 5.50
C THR A 302 14.63 -8.58 5.77
N ARG A 303 14.06 -9.04 6.89
CA ARG A 303 13.97 -10.48 7.19
C ARG A 303 13.12 -11.22 6.18
N PHE A 304 11.94 -10.70 5.85
CA PHE A 304 11.09 -11.29 4.81
C PHE A 304 11.81 -11.36 3.46
N ALA A 305 12.43 -10.27 3.03
CA ALA A 305 13.13 -10.19 1.74
C ALA A 305 14.26 -11.24 1.62
N ASN A 306 14.92 -11.58 2.73
CA ASN A 306 16.03 -12.52 2.77
C ASN A 306 15.66 -13.92 3.30
N SER A 307 14.40 -14.14 3.68
CA SER A 307 13.95 -15.43 4.21
C SER A 307 13.92 -16.51 3.12
N SER A 308 14.02 -17.77 3.57
CA SER A 308 13.79 -18.93 2.72
C SER A 308 12.28 -19.13 2.50
N PRO A 309 11.83 -19.51 1.29
CA PRO A 309 10.43 -19.90 1.07
C PRO A 309 10.09 -21.30 1.63
N ALA A 310 11.05 -22.02 2.17
CA ALA A 310 10.84 -23.40 2.65
C ALA A 310 9.72 -23.56 3.69
N PRO A 311 9.54 -22.65 4.69
CA PRO A 311 8.41 -22.74 5.60
C PRO A 311 7.06 -22.69 4.89
N PHE A 312 6.89 -21.77 3.93
CA PHE A 312 5.68 -21.65 3.10
C PHE A 312 5.43 -22.94 2.30
N ILE A 313 6.45 -23.42 1.57
CA ILE A 313 6.35 -24.66 0.80
C ILE A 313 5.96 -25.86 1.67
N ASN A 314 6.58 -25.97 2.86
CA ASN A 314 6.27 -27.06 3.79
C ASN A 314 4.86 -26.92 4.37
N GLY A 315 4.38 -25.69 4.63
CA GLY A 315 3.01 -25.42 5.05
C GLY A 315 1.99 -25.89 3.98
N ILE A 316 2.19 -25.52 2.72
CA ILE A 316 1.34 -25.97 1.60
C ILE A 316 1.35 -27.51 1.49
N LYS A 317 2.54 -28.15 1.55
CA LYS A 317 2.64 -29.61 1.48
C LYS A 317 1.92 -30.29 2.66
N ALA A 318 2.08 -29.75 3.87
CA ALA A 318 1.39 -30.28 5.05
C ALA A 318 -0.14 -30.10 4.93
N ALA A 319 -0.63 -28.95 4.45
CA ALA A 319 -2.04 -28.69 4.23
C ALA A 319 -2.64 -29.67 3.19
N ARG A 320 -1.93 -29.92 2.10
CA ARG A 320 -2.35 -30.89 1.07
C ARG A 320 -2.33 -32.33 1.54
N ALA A 321 -1.42 -32.69 2.43
CA ALA A 321 -1.35 -34.02 3.04
C ALA A 321 -2.40 -34.26 4.11
N GLN A 322 -3.06 -33.20 4.60
CA GLN A 322 -4.04 -33.29 5.67
C GLN A 322 -5.37 -33.83 5.13
N ILE A 323 -5.76 -35.01 5.58
CA ILE A 323 -7.08 -35.58 5.31
C ILE A 323 -8.08 -34.88 6.25
N VAL A 324 -8.89 -33.97 5.71
CA VAL A 324 -9.86 -33.18 6.47
C VAL A 324 -11.14 -33.96 6.77
N ALA A 325 -11.54 -34.86 5.87
CA ALA A 325 -12.72 -35.71 5.98
C ALA A 325 -12.51 -36.97 5.14
N ARG A 326 -12.86 -38.14 5.69
CA ARG A 326 -12.70 -39.42 5.00
C ARG A 326 -13.98 -39.94 4.36
N THR A 327 -15.13 -39.49 4.86
CA THR A 327 -16.44 -39.88 4.37
C THR A 327 -17.24 -38.65 3.92
N ASP A 328 -18.28 -38.84 3.11
CA ASP A 328 -19.15 -37.76 2.68
C ASP A 328 -19.93 -37.14 3.85
N GLU A 329 -20.16 -37.90 4.91
CA GLU A 329 -20.76 -37.41 6.15
C GLU A 329 -19.79 -36.44 6.85
N ASP A 330 -18.52 -36.82 7.01
CA ASP A 330 -17.47 -35.96 7.57
C ASP A 330 -17.26 -34.71 6.69
N ARG A 331 -17.26 -34.84 5.37
CA ARG A 331 -17.17 -33.73 4.41
C ARG A 331 -18.34 -32.75 4.58
N THR A 332 -19.55 -33.31 4.71
CA THR A 332 -20.77 -32.53 4.96
C THR A 332 -20.68 -31.77 6.27
N ASP A 333 -20.30 -32.40 7.33
CA ASP A 333 -20.15 -31.79 8.64
C ASP A 333 -19.06 -30.73 8.69
N PHE A 334 -17.94 -30.98 8.03
CA PHE A 334 -16.83 -30.03 7.91
C PHE A 334 -17.27 -28.74 7.17
N LEU A 335 -17.99 -28.85 6.07
CA LEU A 335 -18.50 -27.73 5.29
C LEU A 335 -19.58 -26.96 6.05
N ARG A 336 -20.52 -27.67 6.68
CA ARG A 336 -21.58 -27.04 7.49
C ARG A 336 -21.03 -26.24 8.68
N LYS A 337 -20.03 -26.77 9.37
CA LYS A 337 -19.34 -26.05 10.48
C LYS A 337 -18.67 -24.75 10.01
N ARG A 338 -18.40 -24.60 8.71
CA ARG A 338 -17.83 -23.40 8.06
C ARG A 338 -18.87 -22.48 7.43
N GLY A 339 -20.16 -22.78 7.62
CA GLY A 339 -21.26 -21.92 7.19
C GLY A 339 -21.79 -22.17 5.78
N PHE A 340 -21.31 -23.22 5.09
CA PHE A 340 -21.85 -23.58 3.79
C PHE A 340 -23.28 -24.11 3.89
N GLY A 341 -24.18 -23.63 3.04
CA GLY A 341 -25.54 -24.08 2.94
C GLY A 341 -25.67 -25.51 2.38
N LYS A 342 -26.84 -26.16 2.57
CA LYS A 342 -27.07 -27.54 2.14
C LYS A 342 -26.82 -27.77 0.63
N ALA A 343 -27.28 -26.81 -0.21
CA ALA A 343 -27.10 -26.91 -1.67
C ALA A 343 -25.66 -26.68 -2.12
N GLU A 344 -24.94 -25.75 -1.45
CA GLU A 344 -23.52 -25.51 -1.70
C GLU A 344 -22.68 -26.71 -1.29
N THR A 345 -22.94 -27.25 -0.11
CA THR A 345 -22.27 -28.46 0.40
C THR A 345 -22.40 -29.64 -0.59
N ALA A 346 -23.60 -29.88 -1.11
CA ALA A 346 -23.81 -30.95 -2.08
C ALA A 346 -23.01 -30.76 -3.37
N LYS A 347 -22.99 -29.52 -3.90
CA LYS A 347 -22.19 -29.19 -5.11
C LYS A 347 -20.69 -29.34 -4.88
N ILE A 348 -20.19 -28.94 -3.71
CA ILE A 348 -18.76 -29.07 -3.37
C ILE A 348 -18.38 -30.54 -3.27
N ILE A 349 -19.18 -31.38 -2.60
CA ILE A 349 -18.91 -32.82 -2.48
C ILE A 349 -18.92 -33.49 -3.85
N GLU A 350 -19.89 -33.17 -4.71
CA GLU A 350 -19.97 -33.69 -6.08
C GLU A 350 -18.73 -33.31 -6.90
N ALA A 351 -18.26 -32.08 -6.80
CA ALA A 351 -17.06 -31.63 -7.48
C ALA A 351 -15.80 -32.36 -7.00
N VAL A 352 -15.66 -32.62 -5.70
CA VAL A 352 -14.52 -33.35 -5.13
C VAL A 352 -14.48 -34.80 -5.61
N LEU A 353 -15.64 -35.45 -5.74
CA LEU A 353 -15.74 -36.83 -6.23
C LEU A 353 -15.38 -36.98 -7.73
N VAL A 354 -15.45 -35.90 -8.50
CA VAL A 354 -15.02 -35.89 -9.92
C VAL A 354 -13.49 -35.70 -10.04
N GLU A 355 -12.83 -35.12 -9.02
CA GLU A 355 -11.38 -34.90 -8.99
C GLU A 355 -10.59 -36.07 -8.35
N GLU A 356 -11.24 -36.99 -7.61
CA GLU A 356 -10.66 -38.25 -7.11
C GLU A 356 -10.71 -39.36 -8.15
#